data_0084d9ffa302c03c371ef429624edbd6
#
_entry.id   0084d9ffa302c03c371ef429624edbd6
#
_cell.length_a   1.000
_cell.length_b   1.000
_cell.length_c   1.000
_cell.angle_alpha   90.00
_cell.angle_beta   90.00
_cell.angle_gamma   90.00
#
_symmetry.space_group_name_H-M   'P 1'
#
loop_
_entity.id
_entity.type
_entity.pdbx_description
1 polymer ?
#
loop_
_entity_poly.entity_id
_entity_poly.type
_entity_poly.pdbx_seq_one_letter_code
_entity_poly.pdbx_strand_id
1 'polypeptide(L)'
;MLGYWNKSVYITYFGAFIACFGFMLSFALNNIDYSFAGMIIAAVCDMFDGKVARHLKRSENEKSFGVEIDSLADIVCFIALPALTLYHFGMTNYYQIAILSLYVVCGIIRLAYFNVAMSDKDKAISYYQGLPVPMSILIFSLVWILNKKINFDISLVYTIVVPIVGLLHISKIKIKKYTDTWFYILVCLLAVVGIFLLFLL
;
A
#
# COMPACT_ATOMS: atom_id res chain seq x y z
N MET A 1 -19.15 -16.26 -14.44
CA MET A 1 -18.51 -15.49 -13.35
C MET A 1 -18.49 -14.03 -13.75
N LEU A 2 -18.75 -13.11 -12.82
CA LEU A 2 -18.63 -11.67 -13.05
C LEU A 2 -17.15 -11.29 -13.16
N GLY A 3 -16.82 -10.34 -14.08
CA GLY A 3 -15.49 -9.77 -14.23
C GLY A 3 -14.82 -10.13 -15.56
N TYR A 4 -13.77 -9.36 -15.87
CA TYR A 4 -12.91 -9.60 -17.04
C TYR A 4 -11.60 -10.24 -16.56
N TRP A 5 -11.43 -11.53 -16.84
CA TRP A 5 -10.36 -12.34 -16.28
C TRP A 5 -9.16 -12.37 -17.22
N ASN A 6 -8.05 -11.78 -16.80
CA ASN A 6 -6.77 -11.90 -17.49
C ASN A 6 -5.62 -12.10 -16.48
N LYS A 7 -4.43 -12.48 -16.99
CA LYS A 7 -3.30 -12.88 -16.14
C LYS A 7 -2.78 -11.75 -15.21
N SER A 8 -2.96 -10.47 -15.56
CA SER A 8 -2.51 -9.35 -14.71
C SER A 8 -3.35 -9.22 -13.45
N VAL A 9 -4.67 -9.41 -13.56
CA VAL A 9 -5.60 -9.26 -12.44
C VAL A 9 -5.40 -10.34 -11.35
N TYR A 10 -4.89 -11.52 -11.72
CA TYR A 10 -4.59 -12.57 -10.73
C TYR A 10 -3.51 -12.15 -9.73
N ILE A 11 -2.51 -11.34 -10.15
CA ILE A 11 -1.47 -10.84 -9.25
C ILE A 11 -2.07 -9.88 -8.24
N THR A 12 -2.95 -8.97 -8.69
CA THR A 12 -3.69 -8.04 -7.82
C THR A 12 -4.56 -8.80 -6.81
N TYR A 13 -5.31 -9.83 -7.27
CA TYR A 13 -6.13 -10.67 -6.37
C TYR A 13 -5.28 -11.42 -5.35
N PHE A 14 -4.13 -11.97 -5.77
CA PHE A 14 -3.22 -12.65 -4.86
C PHE A 14 -2.68 -11.68 -3.81
N GLY A 15 -2.25 -10.47 -4.21
CA GLY A 15 -1.80 -9.43 -3.30
C GLY A 15 -2.88 -9.06 -2.28
N ALA A 16 -4.11 -8.79 -2.74
CA ALA A 16 -5.23 -8.47 -1.87
C ALA A 16 -5.58 -9.62 -0.91
N PHE A 17 -5.57 -10.87 -1.40
CA PHE A 17 -5.79 -12.05 -0.56
C PHE A 17 -4.75 -12.14 0.56
N ILE A 18 -3.45 -12.01 0.23
CA ILE A 18 -2.36 -12.13 1.22
C ILE A 18 -2.41 -10.98 2.24
N ALA A 19 -2.73 -9.74 1.82
CA ALA A 19 -2.88 -8.61 2.74
C ALA A 19 -4.03 -8.86 3.73
N CYS A 20 -5.21 -9.26 3.24
CA CYS A 20 -6.36 -9.57 4.08
C CYS A 20 -6.07 -10.78 5.00
N PHE A 21 -5.45 -11.83 4.48
CA PHE A 21 -5.10 -13.02 5.26
C PHE A 21 -4.11 -12.67 6.38
N GLY A 22 -3.04 -11.92 6.06
CA GLY A 22 -2.06 -11.46 7.06
C GLY A 22 -2.70 -10.59 8.14
N PHE A 23 -3.60 -9.69 7.74
CA PHE A 23 -4.36 -8.87 8.67
C PHE A 23 -5.24 -9.72 9.60
N MET A 24 -6.04 -10.65 9.08
CA MET A 24 -6.87 -11.54 9.89
C MET A 24 -6.03 -12.43 10.82
N LEU A 25 -4.90 -12.93 10.32
CA LEU A 25 -3.96 -13.72 11.10
C LEU A 25 -3.34 -12.92 12.25
N SER A 26 -3.06 -11.62 12.01
CA SER A 26 -2.53 -10.74 13.06
C SER A 26 -3.48 -10.57 14.23
N PHE A 27 -4.79 -10.54 13.99
CA PHE A 27 -5.82 -10.52 15.01
C PHE A 27 -5.89 -11.88 15.76
N ALA A 28 -5.90 -12.97 14.99
CA ALA A 28 -6.01 -14.32 15.56
C ALA A 28 -4.83 -14.66 16.50
N LEU A 29 -3.63 -14.20 16.15
CA LEU A 29 -2.39 -14.48 16.88
C LEU A 29 -1.95 -13.32 17.79
N ASN A 30 -2.70 -12.20 17.78
CA ASN A 30 -2.35 -10.95 18.48
C ASN A 30 -0.91 -10.49 18.18
N ASN A 31 -0.52 -10.58 16.90
CA ASN A 31 0.82 -10.20 16.43
C ASN A 31 0.73 -9.37 15.14
N ILE A 32 1.10 -8.09 15.24
CA ILE A 32 1.06 -7.10 14.15
C ILE A 32 1.97 -7.46 12.97
N ASP A 33 3.02 -8.26 13.17
CA ASP A 33 3.99 -8.61 12.14
C ASP A 33 3.35 -9.28 10.94
N TYR A 34 2.36 -10.15 11.17
CA TYR A 34 1.61 -10.81 10.10
C TYR A 34 0.85 -9.81 9.22
N SER A 35 0.29 -8.75 9.81
CA SER A 35 -0.39 -7.71 9.05
C SER A 35 0.59 -6.95 8.16
N PHE A 36 1.70 -6.48 8.69
CA PHE A 36 2.72 -5.79 7.90
C PHE A 36 3.35 -6.69 6.84
N ALA A 37 3.65 -7.96 7.16
CA ALA A 37 4.19 -8.90 6.19
C ALA A 37 3.23 -9.11 5.01
N GLY A 38 1.93 -9.32 5.27
CA GLY A 38 0.92 -9.45 4.23
C GLY A 38 0.81 -8.22 3.35
N MET A 39 0.81 -7.02 3.94
CA MET A 39 0.76 -5.75 3.20
C MET A 39 2.05 -5.48 2.39
N ILE A 40 3.23 -5.84 2.91
CA ILE A 40 4.49 -5.73 2.16
C ILE A 40 4.46 -6.64 0.92
N ILE A 41 3.98 -7.87 1.05
CA ILE A 41 3.82 -8.79 -0.09
C ILE A 41 2.83 -8.21 -1.11
N ALA A 42 1.71 -7.65 -0.64
CA ALA A 42 0.74 -6.99 -1.52
C ALA A 42 1.35 -5.80 -2.27
N ALA A 43 2.19 -4.98 -1.62
CA ALA A 43 2.89 -3.86 -2.28
C ALA A 43 3.88 -4.34 -3.36
N VAL A 44 4.51 -5.49 -3.17
CA VAL A 44 5.32 -6.12 -4.21
C VAL A 44 4.45 -6.60 -5.37
N CYS A 45 3.31 -7.24 -5.09
CA CYS A 45 2.35 -7.68 -6.13
C CYS A 45 1.85 -6.50 -6.97
N ASP A 46 1.43 -5.40 -6.33
CA ASP A 46 1.00 -4.16 -6.98
C ASP A 46 2.08 -3.59 -7.93
N MET A 47 3.33 -3.58 -7.48
CA MET A 47 4.44 -3.13 -8.32
C MET A 47 4.61 -3.97 -9.59
N PHE A 48 4.30 -5.28 -9.53
CA PHE A 48 4.48 -6.20 -10.67
C PHE A 48 3.28 -6.29 -11.58
N ASP A 49 2.04 -6.18 -11.09
CA ASP A 49 0.84 -6.37 -11.91
C ASP A 49 0.72 -5.33 -13.03
N GLY A 50 1.03 -4.06 -12.77
CA GLY A 50 1.12 -3.02 -13.77
C GLY A 50 2.21 -3.28 -14.83
N LYS A 51 3.33 -3.95 -14.46
CA LYS A 51 4.37 -4.34 -15.40
C LYS A 51 3.89 -5.50 -16.29
N VAL A 52 3.30 -6.53 -15.70
CA VAL A 52 2.71 -7.68 -16.41
C VAL A 52 1.59 -7.22 -17.34
N ALA A 53 0.72 -6.34 -16.85
CA ALA A 53 -0.39 -5.78 -17.61
C ALA A 53 0.06 -5.09 -18.92
N ARG A 54 1.20 -4.40 -18.93
CA ARG A 54 1.75 -3.74 -20.12
C ARG A 54 2.26 -4.71 -21.20
N HIS A 55 2.63 -5.93 -20.84
CA HIS A 55 3.12 -6.96 -21.77
C HIS A 55 2.01 -7.87 -22.32
N LEU A 56 0.78 -7.76 -21.83
CA LEU A 56 -0.34 -8.58 -22.25
C LEU A 56 -1.20 -7.85 -23.29
N LYS A 57 -1.68 -8.60 -24.31
CA LYS A 57 -2.73 -8.12 -25.20
C LYS A 57 -4.06 -8.16 -24.43
N ARG A 58 -4.69 -7.01 -24.24
CA ARG A 58 -5.93 -6.84 -23.48
C ARG A 58 -6.96 -6.05 -24.30
N SER A 59 -8.22 -6.46 -24.20
CA SER A 59 -9.35 -5.68 -24.71
C SER A 59 -9.53 -4.38 -23.89
N GLU A 60 -10.28 -3.42 -24.41
CA GLU A 60 -10.55 -2.17 -23.68
C GLU A 60 -11.29 -2.43 -22.37
N ASN A 61 -12.24 -3.37 -22.34
CA ASN A 61 -12.95 -3.75 -21.12
C ASN A 61 -12.02 -4.38 -20.07
N GLU A 62 -11.07 -5.22 -20.49
CA GLU A 62 -10.07 -5.79 -19.57
C GLU A 62 -9.10 -4.73 -19.03
N LYS A 63 -8.77 -3.71 -19.83
CA LYS A 63 -7.93 -2.59 -19.36
C LYS A 63 -8.67 -1.75 -18.33
N SER A 64 -9.92 -1.34 -18.63
CA SER A 64 -10.74 -0.56 -17.71
C SER A 64 -11.00 -1.31 -16.40
N PHE A 65 -11.38 -2.59 -16.49
CA PHE A 65 -11.58 -3.43 -15.31
C PHE A 65 -10.29 -3.58 -14.49
N GLY A 66 -9.12 -3.73 -15.15
CA GLY A 66 -7.84 -3.83 -14.47
C GLY A 66 -7.51 -2.58 -13.64
N VAL A 67 -7.80 -1.38 -14.16
CA VAL A 67 -7.58 -0.11 -13.43
C VAL A 67 -8.50 0.01 -12.22
N GLU A 68 -9.78 -0.36 -12.38
CA GLU A 68 -10.74 -0.29 -11.27
C GLU A 68 -10.39 -1.28 -10.15
N ILE A 69 -10.07 -2.54 -10.49
CA ILE A 69 -9.76 -3.56 -9.47
C ILE A 69 -8.45 -3.25 -8.73
N ASP A 70 -7.47 -2.69 -9.44
CA ASP A 70 -6.20 -2.22 -8.88
C ASP A 70 -6.46 -1.12 -7.82
N SER A 71 -7.23 -0.10 -8.17
CA SER A 71 -7.59 0.98 -7.24
C SER A 71 -8.39 0.51 -6.05
N LEU A 72 -9.31 -0.45 -6.23
CA LEU A 72 -10.09 -1.03 -5.13
C LEU A 72 -9.20 -1.88 -4.20
N ALA A 73 -8.26 -2.63 -4.76
CA ALA A 73 -7.28 -3.38 -3.99
C ALA A 73 -6.36 -2.44 -3.20
N ASP A 74 -5.90 -1.33 -3.81
CA ASP A 74 -5.09 -0.30 -3.16
C ASP A 74 -5.78 0.31 -1.94
N ILE A 75 -7.08 0.65 -2.06
CA ILE A 75 -7.88 1.18 -0.93
C ILE A 75 -7.88 0.17 0.22
N VAL A 76 -8.07 -1.10 -0.06
CA VAL A 76 -8.08 -2.13 0.97
C VAL A 76 -6.68 -2.32 1.55
N CYS A 77 -5.69 -2.67 0.70
CA CYS A 77 -4.38 -3.13 1.15
C CYS A 77 -3.51 -2.04 1.79
N PHE A 78 -3.60 -0.79 1.28
CA PHE A 78 -2.65 0.26 1.64
C PHE A 78 -3.26 1.46 2.35
N ILE A 79 -4.59 1.47 2.50
CA ILE A 79 -5.30 2.54 3.19
C ILE A 79 -6.11 1.98 4.36
N ALA A 80 -7.07 1.08 4.10
CA ALA A 80 -7.97 0.58 5.12
C ALA A 80 -7.27 -0.37 6.11
N LEU A 81 -6.59 -1.40 5.61
CA LEU A 81 -5.90 -2.38 6.46
C LEU A 81 -4.81 -1.74 7.35
N PRO A 82 -3.94 -0.82 6.88
CA PRO A 82 -3.01 -0.12 7.75
C PRO A 82 -3.70 0.65 8.86
N ALA A 83 -4.76 1.42 8.54
CA ALA A 83 -5.50 2.18 9.54
C ALA A 83 -6.10 1.28 10.61
N LEU A 84 -6.72 0.16 10.21
CA LEU A 84 -7.28 -0.83 11.13
C LEU A 84 -6.20 -1.55 11.95
N THR A 85 -5.06 -1.86 11.35
CA THR A 85 -3.91 -2.45 12.05
C THR A 85 -3.39 -1.52 13.13
N LEU A 86 -3.15 -0.25 12.82
CA LEU A 86 -2.65 0.73 13.77
C LEU A 86 -3.68 1.02 14.89
N TYR A 87 -4.98 1.03 14.56
CA TYR A 87 -6.04 1.14 15.56
C TYR A 87 -6.00 -0.04 16.53
N HIS A 88 -5.97 -1.27 16.02
CA HIS A 88 -5.98 -2.48 16.86
C HIS A 88 -4.76 -2.56 17.77
N PHE A 89 -3.60 -2.16 17.29
CA PHE A 89 -2.32 -2.27 17.99
C PHE A 89 -1.87 -0.97 18.69
N GLY A 90 -2.80 -0.06 19.05
CA GLY A 90 -2.52 0.98 20.03
C GLY A 90 -3.03 2.39 19.75
N MET A 91 -3.49 2.74 18.53
CA MET A 91 -4.04 4.07 18.25
C MET A 91 -5.55 4.15 18.57
N THR A 92 -5.92 4.05 19.85
CA THR A 92 -7.32 3.88 20.28
C THR A 92 -7.96 5.15 20.86
N ASN A 93 -7.18 6.20 21.11
CA ASN A 93 -7.73 7.47 21.62
C ASN A 93 -8.57 8.20 20.56
N TYR A 94 -9.58 8.94 20.95
CA TYR A 94 -10.50 9.64 20.03
C TYR A 94 -9.78 10.51 18.98
N TYR A 95 -8.73 11.25 19.38
CA TYR A 95 -7.94 12.05 18.44
C TYR A 95 -7.12 11.18 17.46
N GLN A 96 -6.65 10.02 17.90
CA GLN A 96 -5.93 9.05 17.04
C GLN A 96 -6.88 8.41 16.04
N ILE A 97 -8.12 8.07 16.45
CA ILE A 97 -9.17 7.58 15.57
C ILE A 97 -9.49 8.63 14.49
N ALA A 98 -9.58 9.91 14.87
CA ALA A 98 -9.77 10.99 13.90
C ALA A 98 -8.59 11.11 12.92
N ILE A 99 -7.35 10.97 13.39
CA ILE A 99 -6.14 10.96 12.54
C ILE A 99 -6.17 9.79 11.54
N LEU A 100 -6.49 8.59 12.00
CA LEU A 100 -6.61 7.41 11.13
C LEU A 100 -7.72 7.61 10.09
N SER A 101 -8.85 8.17 10.49
CA SER A 101 -9.97 8.47 9.58
C SER A 101 -9.56 9.50 8.51
N LEU A 102 -8.84 10.55 8.89
CA LEU A 102 -8.31 11.54 7.94
C LEU A 102 -7.27 10.92 6.99
N TYR A 103 -6.41 10.04 7.48
CA TYR A 103 -5.48 9.27 6.63
C TYR A 103 -6.21 8.48 5.56
N VAL A 104 -7.30 7.78 5.91
CA VAL A 104 -8.13 7.04 4.95
C VAL A 104 -8.70 7.98 3.89
N VAL A 105 -9.24 9.13 4.27
CA VAL A 105 -9.77 10.14 3.34
C VAL A 105 -8.67 10.66 2.40
N CYS A 106 -7.48 10.98 2.92
CA CYS A 106 -6.35 11.44 2.11
C CYS A 106 -5.93 10.39 1.06
N GLY A 107 -5.90 9.11 1.44
CA GLY A 107 -5.59 8.02 0.53
C GLY A 107 -6.62 7.87 -0.59
N ILE A 108 -7.92 7.96 -0.27
CA ILE A 108 -9.02 7.91 -1.25
C ILE A 108 -8.91 9.09 -2.24
N ILE A 109 -8.69 10.32 -1.74
CA ILE A 109 -8.50 11.50 -2.59
C ILE A 109 -7.33 11.29 -3.54
N ARG A 110 -6.21 10.76 -3.05
CA ARG A 110 -5.02 10.50 -3.86
C ARG A 110 -5.30 9.51 -4.98
N LEU A 111 -5.98 8.39 -4.70
CA LEU A 111 -6.30 7.37 -5.70
C LEU A 111 -7.27 7.90 -6.74
N ALA A 112 -8.34 8.58 -6.31
CA ALA A 112 -9.29 9.22 -7.21
C ALA A 112 -8.60 10.24 -8.15
N TYR A 113 -7.73 11.10 -7.60
CA TYR A 113 -6.97 12.05 -8.40
C TYR A 113 -6.06 11.35 -9.43
N PHE A 114 -5.36 10.28 -9.00
CA PHE A 114 -4.47 9.53 -9.88
C PHE A 114 -5.24 8.86 -11.03
N ASN A 115 -6.39 8.26 -10.77
CA ASN A 115 -7.21 7.62 -11.80
C ASN A 115 -7.70 8.63 -12.84
N VAL A 116 -8.15 9.81 -12.41
CA VAL A 116 -8.53 10.90 -13.35
C VAL A 116 -7.34 11.38 -14.16
N ALA A 117 -6.17 11.59 -13.53
CA ALA A 117 -4.97 12.03 -14.21
C ALA A 117 -4.43 11.00 -15.23
N MET A 118 -4.62 9.70 -14.97
CA MET A 118 -4.21 8.61 -15.88
C MET A 118 -5.18 8.39 -17.02
N SER A 119 -6.45 8.80 -16.90
CA SER A 119 -7.43 8.72 -18.01
C SER A 119 -7.16 9.71 -19.14
N ASP A 120 -6.36 10.75 -18.88
CA ASP A 120 -5.92 11.74 -19.87
C ASP A 120 -4.81 11.13 -20.76
N LYS A 121 -5.22 10.53 -21.90
CA LYS A 121 -4.35 9.74 -22.81
C LYS A 121 -3.17 10.52 -23.43
N ASP A 122 -3.16 11.85 -23.33
CA ASP A 122 -2.17 12.71 -23.98
C ASP A 122 -0.94 13.06 -23.12
N LYS A 123 -0.86 12.59 -21.86
CA LYS A 123 0.26 12.91 -20.98
C LYS A 123 1.01 11.67 -20.52
N ALA A 124 2.21 11.47 -21.07
CA ALA A 124 3.17 10.56 -20.47
C ALA A 124 3.58 11.10 -19.10
N ILE A 125 2.99 10.54 -18.03
CA ILE A 125 3.29 10.95 -16.64
C ILE A 125 4.65 10.37 -16.25
N SER A 126 5.68 11.20 -16.26
CA SER A 126 7.05 10.87 -15.82
C SER A 126 7.24 11.02 -14.31
N TYR A 127 6.28 11.59 -13.59
CA TYR A 127 6.34 11.84 -12.14
C TYR A 127 5.01 11.48 -11.48
N TYR A 128 5.08 10.85 -10.31
CA TYR A 128 3.93 10.75 -9.42
C TYR A 128 3.74 12.08 -8.69
N GLN A 129 2.48 12.52 -8.54
CA GLN A 129 2.13 13.63 -7.64
C GLN A 129 1.69 13.03 -6.31
N GLY A 130 2.30 13.48 -5.22
CA GLY A 130 2.10 12.92 -3.89
C GLY A 130 2.75 11.55 -3.68
N LEU A 131 2.76 11.11 -2.43
CA LEU A 131 3.30 9.81 -2.03
C LEU A 131 2.42 8.68 -2.59
N PRO A 132 2.96 7.67 -3.32
CA PRO A 132 2.21 6.47 -3.68
C PRO A 132 1.70 5.73 -2.45
N VAL A 133 0.44 5.23 -2.49
CA VAL A 133 -0.16 4.58 -1.30
C VAL A 133 0.60 3.33 -0.82
N PRO A 134 1.20 2.47 -1.69
CA PRO A 134 1.99 1.35 -1.20
C PRO A 134 3.23 1.77 -0.38
N MET A 135 3.75 2.99 -0.59
CA MET A 135 4.91 3.46 0.19
C MET A 135 4.58 3.72 1.67
N SER A 136 3.31 3.96 2.02
CA SER A 136 2.90 4.10 3.42
C SER A 136 3.21 2.84 4.23
N ILE A 137 3.06 1.65 3.62
CA ILE A 137 3.35 0.37 4.27
C ILE A 137 4.83 0.25 4.63
N LEU A 138 5.73 0.68 3.73
CA LEU A 138 7.16 0.67 3.99
C LEU A 138 7.52 1.59 5.16
N ILE A 139 6.88 2.77 5.24
CA ILE A 139 7.09 3.72 6.34
C ILE A 139 6.58 3.12 7.66
N PHE A 140 5.35 2.61 7.68
CA PHE A 140 4.74 2.09 8.90
C PHE A 140 5.46 0.83 9.41
N SER A 141 5.80 -0.10 8.52
CA SER A 141 6.55 -1.30 8.90
C SER A 141 7.97 -0.97 9.39
N LEU A 142 8.63 0.02 8.79
CA LEU A 142 9.94 0.48 9.24
C LEU A 142 9.87 1.07 10.66
N VAL A 143 8.87 1.90 10.94
CA VAL A 143 8.63 2.46 12.29
C VAL A 143 8.41 1.34 13.30
N TRP A 144 7.64 0.30 12.93
CA TRP A 144 7.40 -0.85 13.78
C TRP A 144 8.69 -1.66 14.06
N ILE A 145 9.48 -1.96 13.03
CA ILE A 145 10.77 -2.66 13.15
C ILE A 145 11.73 -1.88 14.06
N LEU A 146 11.79 -0.55 13.90
CA LEU A 146 12.61 0.30 14.77
C LEU A 146 12.13 0.28 16.22
N ASN A 147 10.81 0.24 16.44
CA ASN A 147 10.26 0.12 17.80
C ASN A 147 10.69 -1.17 18.48
N LYS A 148 10.66 -2.30 17.80
CA LYS A 148 11.12 -3.59 18.37
C LYS A 148 12.55 -3.53 18.88
N LYS A 149 13.40 -2.72 18.27
CA LYS A 149 14.82 -2.59 18.65
C LYS A 149 15.05 -1.53 19.74
N ILE A 150 14.34 -0.39 19.67
CA ILE A 150 14.61 0.80 20.51
C ILE A 150 13.58 0.92 21.65
N ASN A 151 12.40 0.32 21.50
CA ASN A 151 11.29 0.31 22.48
C ASN A 151 10.83 1.71 22.90
N PHE A 152 10.37 2.51 21.96
CA PHE A 152 9.74 3.82 22.20
C PHE A 152 8.20 3.71 22.27
N ASP A 153 7.54 4.79 22.69
CA ASP A 153 6.06 4.86 22.64
C ASP A 153 5.57 4.85 21.19
N ILE A 154 5.22 3.68 20.68
CA ILE A 154 4.80 3.45 19.30
C ILE A 154 3.51 4.19 18.97
N SER A 155 2.59 4.31 19.93
CA SER A 155 1.32 5.00 19.76
C SER A 155 1.54 6.49 19.52
N LEU A 156 2.46 7.11 20.29
CA LEU A 156 2.83 8.50 20.11
C LEU A 156 3.51 8.74 18.75
N VAL A 157 4.43 7.86 18.35
CA VAL A 157 5.15 7.99 17.08
C VAL A 157 4.17 7.87 15.90
N TYR A 158 3.27 6.91 15.91
CA TYR A 158 2.25 6.80 14.84
C TYR A 158 1.27 7.98 14.84
N THR A 159 1.00 8.59 16.00
CA THR A 159 0.19 9.83 16.07
C THR A 159 0.81 10.98 15.27
N ILE A 160 2.14 10.97 15.10
CA ILE A 160 2.88 11.96 14.31
C ILE A 160 3.07 11.49 12.86
N VAL A 161 3.44 10.25 12.66
CA VAL A 161 3.79 9.69 11.34
C VAL A 161 2.57 9.56 10.44
N VAL A 162 1.43 9.10 10.95
CA VAL A 162 0.22 8.87 10.14
C VAL A 162 -0.30 10.16 9.48
N PRO A 163 -0.49 11.30 10.18
CA PRO A 163 -0.94 12.53 9.53
C PRO A 163 0.09 13.06 8.53
N ILE A 164 1.40 12.90 8.79
CA ILE A 164 2.45 13.28 7.82
C ILE A 164 2.29 12.48 6.54
N VAL A 165 2.13 11.16 6.63
CA VAL A 165 1.92 10.28 5.47
C VAL A 165 0.62 10.64 4.73
N GLY A 166 -0.47 10.89 5.47
CA GLY A 166 -1.74 11.33 4.88
C GLY A 166 -1.59 12.65 4.11
N LEU A 167 -0.92 13.64 4.67
CA LEU A 167 -0.63 14.91 4.00
C LEU A 167 0.29 14.72 2.77
N LEU A 168 1.26 13.83 2.85
CA LEU A 168 2.12 13.50 1.71
C LEU A 168 1.33 12.86 0.57
N HIS A 169 0.29 12.06 0.83
CA HIS A 169 -0.58 11.51 -0.20
C HIS A 169 -1.26 12.59 -1.05
N ILE A 170 -1.75 13.65 -0.42
CA ILE A 170 -2.45 14.75 -1.11
C ILE A 170 -1.54 15.92 -1.49
N SER A 171 -0.23 15.82 -1.23
CA SER A 171 0.75 16.85 -1.58
C SER A 171 0.99 16.94 -3.08
N LYS A 172 1.44 18.11 -3.55
CA LYS A 172 1.85 18.32 -4.95
C LYS A 172 3.33 17.97 -5.20
N ILE A 173 3.97 17.24 -4.29
CA ILE A 173 5.37 16.83 -4.43
C ILE A 173 5.49 15.88 -5.62
N LYS A 174 6.45 16.18 -6.50
CA LYS A 174 6.73 15.35 -7.68
C LYS A 174 7.75 14.29 -7.32
N ILE A 175 7.36 13.03 -7.35
CA ILE A 175 8.23 11.86 -7.12
C ILE A 175 8.54 11.24 -8.47
N LYS A 176 9.83 11.14 -8.83
CA LYS A 176 10.26 10.54 -10.09
C LYS A 176 9.81 9.07 -10.17
N LYS A 177 9.21 8.71 -11.29
CA LYS A 177 8.82 7.32 -11.56
C LYS A 177 10.05 6.54 -12.00
N TYR A 178 10.52 5.63 -11.14
CA TYR A 178 11.60 4.71 -11.48
C TYR A 178 11.00 3.47 -12.15
N THR A 179 11.50 3.15 -13.35
CA THR A 179 11.05 2.00 -14.15
C THR A 179 12.18 1.01 -14.43
N ASP A 180 13.37 1.26 -13.87
CA ASP A 180 14.56 0.48 -14.12
C ASP A 180 14.50 -0.87 -13.40
N THR A 181 15.03 -1.91 -14.04
CA THR A 181 15.04 -3.28 -13.48
C THR A 181 15.73 -3.34 -12.12
N TRP A 182 16.78 -2.57 -11.92
CA TRP A 182 17.50 -2.48 -10.64
C TRP A 182 16.64 -1.94 -9.51
N PHE A 183 15.73 -1.00 -9.80
CA PHE A 183 14.78 -0.50 -8.82
C PHE A 183 13.85 -1.61 -8.32
N TYR A 184 13.31 -2.44 -9.22
CA TYR A 184 12.44 -3.57 -8.85
C TYR A 184 13.19 -4.61 -7.99
N ILE A 185 14.45 -4.92 -8.35
CA ILE A 185 15.27 -5.84 -7.57
C ILE A 185 15.50 -5.28 -6.16
N LEU A 186 15.84 -3.99 -6.05
CA LEU A 186 16.06 -3.33 -4.77
C LEU A 186 14.80 -3.37 -3.89
N VAL A 187 13.64 -3.07 -4.44
CA VAL A 187 12.36 -3.10 -3.69
C VAL A 187 12.03 -4.51 -3.22
N CYS A 188 12.21 -5.54 -4.06
CA CYS A 188 12.04 -6.93 -3.65
C CYS A 188 12.99 -7.33 -2.53
N LEU A 189 14.26 -6.93 -2.63
CA LEU A 189 15.26 -7.23 -1.60
C LEU A 189 14.91 -6.53 -0.27
N LEU A 190 14.50 -5.27 -0.32
CA LEU A 190 14.03 -4.53 0.86
C LEU A 190 12.77 -5.16 1.47
N ALA A 191 11.85 -5.66 0.66
CA ALA A 191 10.67 -6.37 1.12
C ALA A 191 11.03 -7.67 1.85
N VAL A 192 11.94 -8.48 1.28
CA VAL A 192 12.43 -9.72 1.91
C VAL A 192 13.14 -9.42 3.21
N VAL A 193 14.05 -8.44 3.24
CA VAL A 193 14.76 -8.02 4.46
C VAL A 193 13.77 -7.48 5.49
N GLY A 194 12.80 -6.67 5.08
CA GLY A 194 11.76 -6.13 5.97
C GLY A 194 10.94 -7.24 6.63
N ILE A 195 10.46 -8.20 5.84
CA ILE A 195 9.71 -9.36 6.38
C ILE A 195 10.60 -10.19 7.31
N PHE A 196 11.84 -10.46 6.93
CA PHE A 196 12.79 -11.18 7.77
C PHE A 196 13.01 -10.48 9.13
N LEU A 197 13.19 -9.16 9.12
CA LEU A 197 13.38 -8.36 10.34
C LEU A 197 12.11 -8.32 11.21
N LEU A 198 10.90 -8.34 10.62
CA LEU A 198 9.65 -8.41 11.37
C LEU A 198 9.59 -9.65 12.28
N PHE A 199 10.04 -10.82 11.80
CA PHE A 199 9.97 -12.07 12.54
C PHE A 199 11.25 -12.46 13.31
N LEU A 200 12.37 -11.79 13.01
CA LEU A 200 13.64 -12.03 13.72
C LEU A 200 13.73 -11.25 15.03
N LEU A 201 13.20 -10.03 15.07
CA LEU A 201 13.21 -9.13 16.22
C LEU A 201 11.95 -9.25 17.06
#